data_e7ead45afe1400f20c3e5f4db82e1428
#
_entry.id   e7ead45afe1400f20c3e5f4db82e1428
#
_cell.length_a   1.000
_cell.length_b   1.000
_cell.length_c   1.000
_cell.angle_alpha   90.00
_cell.angle_beta   90.00
_cell.angle_gamma   90.00
#
_symmetry.space_group_name_H-M   'P 1'
#
loop_
_entity.id
_entity.type
_entity.pdbx_description
1 polymer ?
#
loop_
_entity_poly.entity_id
_entity_poly.type
_entity_poly.pdbx_seq_one_letter_code
_entity_poly.pdbx_strand_id
1 'polypeptide(L)'
;LHIHESTSDTTPAEVARVLAEVREEAGEPPLVMVDYLQKVPLDERGGDEVARVTVVTETLKDMALELECPVVCISAADRESLGAGHRMRTRDLRGSSALAYEADLVLILSSKENIVSREHLVYDLGSVQRFRRWAVITVEKNRHGLGHVELEVEKDFEHGRFHPQARVVTERLIEERIFTT
;
A
#
# COMPACT_ATOMS: atom_id res chain seq x y z
N LEU A 1 6.97 2.84 -20.77
CA LEU A 1 7.30 2.37 -19.42
C LEU A 1 8.79 2.54 -19.19
N HIS A 2 9.16 3.36 -18.23
CA HIS A 2 10.53 3.48 -17.70
C HIS A 2 10.68 2.58 -16.48
N ILE A 3 11.73 1.77 -16.42
CA ILE A 3 12.09 0.96 -15.24
C ILE A 3 13.48 1.42 -14.81
N HIS A 4 13.56 1.97 -13.59
CA HIS A 4 14.81 2.37 -12.97
C HIS A 4 15.18 1.34 -11.90
N GLU A 5 16.32 0.67 -12.07
CA GLU A 5 16.84 -0.25 -11.07
C GLU A 5 17.47 0.54 -9.92
N SER A 6 16.87 0.44 -8.72
CA SER A 6 17.32 1.17 -7.55
C SER A 6 18.62 0.63 -6.99
N THR A 7 19.55 1.53 -6.70
CA THR A 7 20.82 1.27 -6.03
C THR A 7 20.88 2.01 -4.69
N SER A 8 22.01 1.92 -3.98
CA SER A 8 22.25 2.73 -2.76
C SER A 8 22.26 4.24 -3.02
N ASP A 9 22.32 4.66 -4.27
CA ASP A 9 22.42 6.07 -4.68
C ASP A 9 21.09 6.61 -5.24
N THR A 10 20.04 5.77 -5.30
CA THR A 10 18.71 6.15 -5.76
C THR A 10 17.93 6.88 -4.66
N THR A 11 18.48 8.02 -4.24
CA THR A 11 17.84 8.92 -3.27
C THR A 11 16.59 9.58 -3.84
N PRO A 12 15.72 10.20 -3.03
CA PRO A 12 14.58 10.98 -3.54
C PRO A 12 15.01 12.08 -4.52
N ALA A 13 16.19 12.68 -4.34
CA ALA A 13 16.72 13.67 -5.27
C ALA A 13 17.05 13.06 -6.64
N GLU A 14 17.63 11.85 -6.66
CA GLU A 14 17.88 11.13 -7.91
C GLU A 14 16.58 10.72 -8.59
N VAL A 15 15.56 10.29 -7.83
CA VAL A 15 14.23 10.01 -8.37
C VAL A 15 13.66 11.27 -9.03
N ALA A 16 13.72 12.42 -8.36
CA ALA A 16 13.23 13.68 -8.92
C ALA A 16 13.95 14.06 -10.22
N ARG A 17 15.27 13.85 -10.29
CA ARG A 17 16.07 14.11 -11.49
C ARG A 17 15.61 13.24 -12.67
N VAL A 18 15.49 11.93 -12.45
CA VAL A 18 15.02 10.99 -13.48
C VAL A 18 13.60 11.33 -13.95
N LEU A 19 12.72 11.72 -13.03
CA LEU A 19 11.36 12.12 -13.38
C LEU A 19 11.31 13.39 -14.24
N ALA A 20 12.17 14.37 -13.95
CA ALA A 20 12.24 15.57 -14.76
C ALA A 20 12.65 15.24 -16.20
N GLU A 21 13.61 14.33 -16.39
CA GLU A 21 14.03 13.84 -17.71
C GLU A 21 12.90 13.10 -18.43
N VAL A 22 12.24 12.16 -17.75
CA VAL A 22 11.10 11.41 -18.32
C VAL A 22 9.96 12.35 -18.71
N ARG A 23 9.66 13.35 -17.88
CA ARG A 23 8.64 14.37 -18.19
C ARG A 23 9.01 15.19 -19.42
N GLU A 24 10.27 15.60 -19.56
CA GLU A 24 10.73 16.35 -20.73
C GLU A 24 10.59 15.52 -22.00
N GLU A 25 10.95 14.24 -21.95
CA GLU A 25 10.83 13.33 -23.09
C GLU A 25 9.37 13.01 -23.45
N ALA A 26 8.53 12.79 -22.46
CA ALA A 26 7.12 12.41 -22.66
C ALA A 26 6.20 13.61 -22.97
N GLY A 27 6.58 14.82 -22.55
CA GLY A 27 5.75 16.02 -22.68
C GLY A 27 4.58 16.11 -21.69
N GLU A 28 4.47 15.13 -20.77
CA GLU A 28 3.43 15.06 -19.75
C GLU A 28 3.97 14.48 -18.43
N PRO A 29 3.35 14.78 -17.26
CA PRO A 29 3.76 14.21 -15.98
C PRO A 29 3.59 12.68 -15.95
N PRO A 30 4.64 11.92 -15.59
CA PRO A 30 4.53 10.47 -15.47
C PRO A 30 3.84 10.04 -14.17
N LEU A 31 3.23 8.86 -14.16
CA LEU A 31 2.90 8.15 -12.92
C LEU A 31 4.16 7.49 -12.37
N VAL A 32 4.49 7.79 -11.13
CA VAL A 32 5.64 7.21 -10.41
C VAL A 32 5.20 6.04 -9.55
N MET A 33 5.90 4.92 -9.62
CA MET A 33 5.71 3.79 -8.71
C MET A 33 7.01 3.49 -7.97
N VAL A 34 6.95 3.47 -6.63
CA VAL A 34 8.09 3.17 -5.75
C VAL A 34 7.86 1.81 -5.06
N ASP A 35 8.68 0.82 -5.36
CA ASP A 35 8.65 -0.51 -4.74
C ASP A 35 10.01 -0.78 -4.05
N TYR A 36 10.08 -0.65 -2.77
CA TYR A 36 9.13 -0.15 -1.79
C TYR A 36 9.78 0.94 -0.92
N LEU A 37 8.95 1.75 -0.29
CA LEU A 37 9.33 3.00 0.34
C LEU A 37 10.48 2.87 1.37
N GLN A 38 10.47 1.83 2.20
CA GLN A 38 11.48 1.63 3.23
C GLN A 38 12.88 1.30 2.67
N LYS A 39 13.01 1.06 1.36
CA LYS A 39 14.30 0.85 0.69
C LYS A 39 14.88 2.09 0.04
N VAL A 40 14.11 3.16 -0.06
CA VAL A 40 14.63 4.43 -0.60
C VAL A 40 15.72 4.95 0.34
N PRO A 41 16.96 5.11 -0.13
CA PRO A 41 18.06 5.61 0.68
C PRO A 41 17.94 7.12 0.88
N LEU A 42 18.60 7.62 1.93
CA LEU A 42 18.87 9.04 2.12
C LEU A 42 20.39 9.27 2.04
N ASP A 43 20.77 10.50 1.68
CA ASP A 43 22.20 10.90 1.56
C ASP A 43 22.94 10.78 2.91
N GLU A 44 22.25 11.05 4.01
CA GLU A 44 22.79 10.88 5.35
C GLU A 44 22.60 9.45 5.84
N ARG A 45 23.71 8.71 5.94
CA ARG A 45 23.75 7.38 6.53
C ARG A 45 23.75 7.49 8.06
N GLY A 46 22.60 7.39 8.65
CA GLY A 46 22.43 7.34 10.11
C GLY A 46 21.03 7.75 10.49
N GLY A 47 20.53 7.15 11.55
CA GLY A 47 19.20 7.45 12.07
C GLY A 47 18.31 6.23 12.23
N ASP A 48 17.27 6.39 13.01
CA ASP A 48 16.22 5.43 13.22
C ASP A 48 15.42 5.24 11.90
N GLU A 49 14.93 4.03 11.68
CA GLU A 49 14.10 3.71 10.52
C GLU A 49 12.87 4.62 10.42
N VAL A 50 12.26 4.95 11.57
CA VAL A 50 11.10 5.85 11.64
C VAL A 50 11.44 7.23 11.10
N ALA A 51 12.57 7.81 11.52
CA ALA A 51 13.03 9.11 11.05
C ALA A 51 13.31 9.09 9.54
N ARG A 52 13.95 8.02 9.05
CA ARG A 52 14.21 7.85 7.62
C ARG A 52 12.93 7.76 6.80
N VAL A 53 11.98 6.92 7.20
CA VAL A 53 10.68 6.76 6.52
C VAL A 53 9.91 8.07 6.52
N THR A 54 9.99 8.85 7.60
CA THR A 54 9.38 10.18 7.67
C THR A 54 9.93 11.09 6.59
N VAL A 55 11.24 11.28 6.56
CA VAL A 55 11.90 12.17 5.57
C VAL A 55 11.63 11.73 4.14
N VAL A 56 11.74 10.43 3.84
CA VAL A 56 11.45 9.90 2.50
C VAL A 56 10.00 10.19 2.10
N THR A 57 9.05 9.98 3.02
CA THR A 57 7.62 10.20 2.74
C THR A 57 7.33 11.66 2.45
N GLU A 58 7.84 12.58 3.27
CA GLU A 58 7.70 14.02 3.09
C GLU A 58 8.33 14.47 1.77
N THR A 59 9.55 14.03 1.49
CA THR A 59 10.24 14.39 0.24
C THR A 59 9.52 13.88 -1.00
N LEU A 60 8.99 12.66 -0.98
CA LEU A 60 8.19 12.13 -2.09
C LEU A 60 6.87 12.88 -2.26
N LYS A 61 6.28 13.37 -1.15
CA LYS A 61 5.08 14.21 -1.22
C LYS A 61 5.38 15.57 -1.85
N ASP A 62 6.47 16.22 -1.42
CA ASP A 62 6.91 17.51 -1.98
C ASP A 62 7.21 17.37 -3.47
N MET A 63 7.95 16.32 -3.86
CA MET A 63 8.24 16.01 -5.25
C MET A 63 6.97 15.81 -6.09
N ALA A 64 5.97 15.09 -5.56
CA ALA A 64 4.69 14.88 -6.25
C ALA A 64 3.97 16.20 -6.52
N LEU A 65 4.05 17.15 -5.57
CA LEU A 65 3.45 18.47 -5.71
C LEU A 65 4.24 19.38 -6.68
N GLU A 66 5.58 19.40 -6.56
CA GLU A 66 6.45 20.24 -7.39
C GLU A 66 6.44 19.81 -8.86
N LEU A 67 6.46 18.50 -9.11
CA LEU A 67 6.47 17.94 -10.46
C LEU A 67 5.05 17.67 -11.00
N GLU A 68 4.02 17.96 -10.21
CA GLU A 68 2.61 17.70 -10.57
C GLU A 68 2.37 16.27 -11.07
N CYS A 69 3.05 15.28 -10.45
CA CYS A 69 2.96 13.89 -10.83
C CYS A 69 2.36 13.02 -9.72
N PRO A 70 1.48 12.07 -10.03
CA PRO A 70 1.00 11.12 -9.04
C PRO A 70 2.09 10.13 -8.66
N VAL A 71 2.23 9.88 -7.34
CA VAL A 71 3.20 8.92 -6.78
C VAL A 71 2.46 7.81 -6.05
N VAL A 72 2.72 6.56 -6.44
CA VAL A 72 2.22 5.36 -5.77
C VAL A 72 3.40 4.66 -5.10
N CYS A 73 3.34 4.55 -3.76
CA CYS A 73 4.37 3.88 -2.98
C CYS A 73 3.85 2.56 -2.41
N ILE A 74 4.60 1.48 -2.58
CA ILE A 74 4.38 0.27 -1.81
C ILE A 74 5.06 0.46 -0.45
N SER A 75 4.34 0.14 0.62
CA SER A 75 4.86 0.20 1.99
C SER A 75 4.81 -1.18 2.64
N ALA A 76 5.90 -1.55 3.30
CA ALA A 76 5.93 -2.78 4.09
C ALA A 76 5.07 -2.64 5.36
N ALA A 77 4.44 -3.72 5.76
CA ALA A 77 3.75 -3.85 7.03
C ALA A 77 4.67 -4.40 8.12
N ASP A 78 4.32 -4.17 9.38
CA ASP A 78 4.98 -4.80 10.50
C ASP A 78 4.74 -6.31 10.50
N ARG A 79 5.77 -7.06 10.89
CA ARG A 79 5.77 -8.52 10.84
C ARG A 79 4.66 -9.14 11.69
N GLU A 80 4.38 -8.52 12.84
CA GLU A 80 3.34 -8.95 13.77
C GLU A 80 1.94 -8.83 13.18
N SER A 81 1.73 -7.83 12.33
CA SER A 81 0.46 -7.53 11.67
C SER A 81 0.13 -8.41 10.47
N LEU A 82 1.10 -9.22 10.01
CA LEU A 82 0.90 -10.12 8.86
C LEU A 82 0.25 -11.47 9.23
N GLY A 83 -0.05 -11.68 10.51
CA GLY A 83 -0.64 -12.92 11.02
C GLY A 83 -2.08 -13.16 10.56
N ALA A 84 -2.45 -14.43 10.37
CA ALA A 84 -3.85 -14.79 10.10
C ALA A 84 -4.75 -14.39 11.28
N GLY A 85 -5.90 -13.79 10.98
CA GLY A 85 -6.84 -13.32 12.00
C GLY A 85 -6.55 -11.91 12.52
N HIS A 86 -5.57 -11.22 11.97
CA HIS A 86 -5.33 -9.80 12.17
C HIS A 86 -5.76 -9.03 10.91
N ARG A 87 -6.57 -7.99 11.09
CA ARG A 87 -6.95 -7.08 10.02
C ARG A 87 -6.00 -5.89 10.02
N MET A 88 -5.13 -5.86 9.05
CA MET A 88 -4.14 -4.79 8.89
C MET A 88 -4.80 -3.43 8.68
N ARG A 89 -4.26 -2.41 9.35
CA ARG A 89 -4.70 -1.02 9.31
C ARG A 89 -3.51 -0.10 9.01
N THR A 90 -3.77 1.17 8.76
CA THR A 90 -2.73 2.17 8.50
C THR A 90 -1.66 2.20 9.60
N ARG A 91 -2.02 2.00 10.86
CA ARG A 91 -1.09 1.96 12.01
C ARG A 91 -0.10 0.80 11.98
N ASP A 92 -0.41 -0.25 11.21
CA ASP A 92 0.40 -1.47 11.06
C ASP A 92 1.43 -1.33 9.93
N LEU A 93 1.46 -0.18 9.27
CA LEU A 93 2.48 0.13 8.27
C LEU A 93 3.80 0.42 8.96
N ARG A 94 4.85 -0.22 8.46
CA ARG A 94 6.18 -0.12 9.04
C ARG A 94 6.81 1.23 8.80
N GLY A 95 7.20 1.89 9.88
CA GLY A 95 8.03 3.07 9.89
C GLY A 95 7.41 4.24 10.59
N SER A 96 6.56 5.03 9.97
CA SER A 96 6.19 6.34 10.50
C SER A 96 4.72 6.66 10.34
N SER A 97 4.19 7.43 11.32
CA SER A 97 2.88 8.08 11.20
C SER A 97 2.80 9.06 10.01
N ALA A 98 3.93 9.53 9.49
CA ALA A 98 3.98 10.36 8.29
C ALA A 98 3.29 9.69 7.09
N LEU A 99 3.39 8.35 6.96
CA LEU A 99 2.67 7.59 5.94
C LEU A 99 1.17 7.86 5.96
N ALA A 100 0.59 7.93 7.17
CA ALA A 100 -0.84 8.20 7.34
C ALA A 100 -1.19 9.67 7.09
N TYR A 101 -0.29 10.60 7.39
CA TYR A 101 -0.57 12.04 7.27
C TYR A 101 -0.37 12.55 5.85
N GLU A 102 0.73 12.17 5.20
CA GLU A 102 1.12 12.68 3.89
C GLU A 102 0.34 12.06 2.73
N ALA A 103 0.03 10.76 2.81
CA ALA A 103 -0.74 10.10 1.76
C ALA A 103 -2.14 10.69 1.60
N ASP A 104 -2.57 10.93 0.36
CA ASP A 104 -3.94 11.31 0.03
C ASP A 104 -4.87 10.11 0.00
N LEU A 105 -4.33 8.94 -0.37
CA LEU A 105 -5.02 7.67 -0.44
C LEU A 105 -4.17 6.59 0.23
N VAL A 106 -4.76 5.82 1.13
CA VAL A 106 -4.13 4.63 1.74
C VAL A 106 -4.98 3.42 1.44
N LEU A 107 -4.39 2.45 0.77
CA LEU A 107 -5.00 1.19 0.40
C LEU A 107 -4.27 0.04 1.12
N ILE A 108 -5.04 -0.82 1.78
CA ILE A 108 -4.51 -2.04 2.39
C ILE A 108 -4.98 -3.24 1.58
N LEU A 109 -4.04 -4.03 1.09
CA LEU A 109 -4.32 -5.25 0.34
C LEU A 109 -4.17 -6.47 1.27
N SER A 110 -5.23 -7.25 1.41
CA SER A 110 -5.27 -8.44 2.26
C SER A 110 -5.83 -9.65 1.53
N SER A 111 -5.39 -10.85 1.90
CA SER A 111 -6.05 -12.08 1.43
C SER A 111 -7.38 -12.25 2.15
N LYS A 112 -8.49 -12.42 1.42
CA LYS A 112 -9.84 -12.49 2.00
C LYS A 112 -9.97 -13.59 3.05
N GLU A 113 -9.35 -14.76 2.82
CA GLU A 113 -9.38 -15.89 3.75
C GLU A 113 -8.82 -15.56 5.15
N ASN A 114 -7.88 -14.60 5.23
CA ASN A 114 -7.23 -14.24 6.48
C ASN A 114 -8.06 -13.26 7.32
N ILE A 115 -8.94 -12.49 6.68
CA ILE A 115 -9.66 -11.38 7.32
C ILE A 115 -11.19 -11.57 7.34
N VAL A 116 -11.72 -12.59 6.71
CA VAL A 116 -13.15 -12.93 6.79
C VAL A 116 -13.47 -13.50 8.16
N SER A 117 -14.63 -13.14 8.72
CA SER A 117 -15.07 -13.62 10.04
C SER A 117 -15.18 -15.15 10.07
N ARG A 118 -14.79 -15.76 11.21
CA ARG A 118 -14.78 -17.21 11.41
C ARG A 118 -16.16 -17.84 11.16
N GLU A 119 -17.24 -17.14 11.39
CA GLU A 119 -18.60 -17.62 11.12
C GLU A 119 -18.80 -18.06 9.65
N HIS A 120 -18.08 -17.42 8.70
CA HIS A 120 -18.12 -17.78 7.29
C HIS A 120 -17.19 -18.94 6.91
N LEU A 121 -16.31 -19.37 7.82
CA LEU A 121 -15.31 -20.42 7.57
C LEU A 121 -15.69 -21.77 8.19
N VAL A 122 -16.46 -21.77 9.28
CA VAL A 122 -16.73 -22.96 10.12
C VAL A 122 -17.71 -23.92 9.49
N TYR A 123 -18.67 -23.43 8.72
CA TYR A 123 -19.80 -24.24 8.25
C TYR A 123 -19.64 -24.81 6.84
N ASP A 124 -18.62 -24.39 6.10
CA ASP A 124 -18.42 -24.86 4.73
C ASP A 124 -16.92 -24.81 4.33
N LEU A 125 -16.31 -26.00 4.19
CA LEU A 125 -14.92 -26.12 3.72
C LEU A 125 -14.73 -25.57 2.29
N GLY A 126 -15.77 -25.57 1.46
CA GLY A 126 -15.75 -24.97 0.14
C GLY A 126 -15.61 -23.45 0.20
N SER A 127 -16.09 -22.81 1.26
CA SER A 127 -15.96 -21.37 1.47
C SER A 127 -14.51 -20.94 1.65
N VAL A 128 -13.66 -21.72 2.31
CA VAL A 128 -12.24 -21.41 2.49
C VAL A 128 -11.53 -21.35 1.14
N GLN A 129 -11.74 -22.35 0.28
CA GLN A 129 -11.14 -22.37 -1.06
C GLN A 129 -11.66 -21.22 -1.93
N ARG A 130 -12.95 -20.89 -1.80
CA ARG A 130 -13.54 -19.74 -2.49
C ARG A 130 -12.86 -18.44 -2.07
N PHE A 131 -12.69 -18.21 -0.74
CA PHE A 131 -12.06 -16.98 -0.24
C PHE A 131 -10.59 -16.86 -0.59
N ARG A 132 -9.86 -17.98 -0.75
CA ARG A 132 -8.47 -17.97 -1.21
C ARG A 132 -8.29 -17.31 -2.57
N ARG A 133 -9.30 -17.37 -3.43
CA ARG A 133 -9.26 -16.76 -4.76
C ARG A 133 -9.44 -15.25 -4.74
N TRP A 134 -9.76 -14.67 -3.58
CA TRP A 134 -10.08 -13.24 -3.46
C TRP A 134 -9.07 -12.50 -2.60
N ALA A 135 -8.76 -11.27 -3.02
CA ALA A 135 -8.10 -10.28 -2.18
C ALA A 135 -9.11 -9.18 -1.84
N VAL A 136 -8.90 -8.55 -0.70
CA VAL A 136 -9.67 -7.38 -0.26
C VAL A 136 -8.77 -6.16 -0.28
N ILE A 137 -9.25 -5.11 -0.89
CA ILE A 137 -8.67 -3.78 -0.88
C ILE A 137 -9.48 -2.93 0.10
N THR A 138 -8.90 -2.61 1.24
CA THR A 138 -9.49 -1.69 2.21
C THR A 138 -9.02 -0.28 1.90
N VAL A 139 -9.95 0.63 1.65
CA VAL A 139 -9.68 2.06 1.52
C VAL A 139 -9.62 2.67 2.92
N GLU A 140 -8.44 2.67 3.55
CA GLU A 140 -8.25 3.18 4.92
C GLU A 140 -8.34 4.70 4.99
N LYS A 141 -7.81 5.38 3.98
CA LYS A 141 -7.87 6.83 3.86
C LYS A 141 -8.18 7.22 2.42
N ASN A 142 -9.02 8.20 2.25
CA ASN A 142 -9.24 8.87 0.97
C ASN A 142 -9.57 10.34 1.25
N ARG A 143 -8.61 11.24 0.99
CA ARG A 143 -8.75 12.67 1.28
C ARG A 143 -9.84 13.34 0.42
N HIS A 144 -10.09 12.81 -0.76
CA HIS A 144 -10.98 13.40 -1.75
C HIS A 144 -12.26 12.60 -2.03
N GLY A 145 -12.52 11.55 -1.24
CA GLY A 145 -13.69 10.69 -1.47
C GLY A 145 -14.05 9.83 -0.27
N LEU A 146 -14.78 8.73 -0.54
CA LEU A 146 -15.20 7.81 0.50
C LEU A 146 -14.01 7.02 1.05
N GLY A 147 -13.83 7.05 2.37
CA GLY A 147 -12.96 6.14 3.11
C GLY A 147 -13.73 4.97 3.69
N HIS A 148 -13.00 4.02 4.24
CA HIS A 148 -13.54 2.81 4.89
C HIS A 148 -14.42 1.95 3.98
N VAL A 149 -14.10 1.91 2.70
CA VAL A 149 -14.74 1.05 1.70
C VAL A 149 -13.92 -0.22 1.55
N GLU A 150 -14.62 -1.35 1.54
CA GLU A 150 -14.04 -2.68 1.37
C GLU A 150 -14.40 -3.20 -0.03
N LEU A 151 -13.41 -3.34 -0.87
CA LEU A 151 -13.57 -3.89 -2.21
C LEU A 151 -12.87 -5.24 -2.30
N GLU A 152 -13.46 -6.20 -2.98
CA GLU A 152 -12.81 -7.46 -3.27
C GLU A 152 -12.52 -7.61 -4.76
N VAL A 153 -11.36 -8.20 -5.06
CA VAL A 153 -10.89 -8.49 -6.41
C VAL A 153 -10.45 -9.95 -6.51
N GLU A 154 -10.77 -10.59 -7.61
CA GLU A 154 -10.36 -11.98 -7.83
C GLU A 154 -8.90 -12.05 -8.26
N LYS A 155 -8.16 -12.99 -7.66
CA LYS A 155 -6.75 -13.27 -7.97
C LYS A 155 -6.66 -14.14 -9.23
N ASP A 156 -5.87 -13.73 -10.19
CA ASP A 156 -5.48 -14.52 -11.39
C ASP A 156 -3.95 -14.60 -11.42
N PHE A 157 -3.39 -15.29 -10.43
CA PHE A 157 -1.94 -15.35 -10.25
C PHE A 157 -1.24 -16.27 -11.26
N GLU A 158 -1.97 -17.11 -11.95
CA GLU A 158 -1.44 -17.86 -13.10
C GLU A 158 -1.03 -16.90 -14.24
N HIS A 159 -1.71 -15.74 -14.32
CA HIS A 159 -1.38 -14.69 -15.30
C HIS A 159 -0.75 -13.44 -14.64
N GLY A 160 -0.34 -13.52 -13.36
CA GLY A 160 0.32 -12.44 -12.65
C GLY A 160 -0.53 -11.17 -12.45
N ARG A 161 -1.85 -11.30 -12.31
CA ARG A 161 -2.79 -10.16 -12.25
C ARG A 161 -3.94 -10.38 -11.29
N PHE A 162 -4.68 -9.31 -11.04
CA PHE A 162 -6.05 -9.35 -10.50
C PHE A 162 -7.05 -9.10 -11.61
N HIS A 163 -8.25 -9.69 -11.51
CA HIS A 163 -9.34 -9.32 -12.41
C HIS A 163 -9.74 -7.86 -12.18
N PRO A 164 -9.99 -7.08 -13.24
CA PRO A 164 -10.23 -5.64 -13.11
C PRO A 164 -11.59 -5.29 -12.49
N GLN A 165 -12.48 -6.26 -12.35
CA GLN A 165 -13.81 -6.05 -11.78
C GLN A 165 -13.75 -6.21 -10.26
N ALA A 166 -13.75 -5.08 -9.57
CA ALA A 166 -13.91 -5.05 -8.12
C ALA A 166 -15.41 -5.01 -7.74
N ARG A 167 -15.75 -5.58 -6.59
CA ARG A 167 -17.08 -5.48 -6.00
C ARG A 167 -16.99 -5.20 -4.49
N VAL A 168 -18.04 -4.66 -3.92
CA VAL A 168 -18.10 -4.42 -2.47
C VAL A 168 -18.15 -5.77 -1.74
N VAL A 169 -17.35 -5.89 -0.66
CA VAL A 169 -17.37 -7.08 0.20
C VAL A 169 -18.72 -7.18 0.91
N THR A 170 -19.35 -8.34 0.86
CA THR A 170 -20.64 -8.61 1.49
C THR A 170 -20.53 -9.41 2.77
N GLU A 171 -19.45 -10.18 2.94
CA GLU A 171 -19.21 -10.97 4.14
C GLU A 171 -18.65 -10.09 5.26
N ARG A 172 -18.98 -10.47 6.48
CA ARG A 172 -18.41 -9.82 7.65
C ARG A 172 -16.92 -10.09 7.75
N LEU A 173 -16.15 -9.02 7.84
CA LEU A 173 -14.70 -9.07 8.08
C LEU A 173 -14.41 -9.04 9.58
N ILE A 174 -13.23 -9.52 9.96
CA ILE A 174 -12.75 -9.45 11.34
C ILE A 174 -12.62 -7.98 11.72
N GLU A 175 -13.24 -7.60 12.83
CA GLU A 175 -12.99 -6.34 13.52
C GLU A 175 -12.06 -6.63 14.69
N GLU A 176 -11.13 -5.74 14.99
CA GLU A 176 -10.39 -5.84 16.22
C GLU A 176 -11.37 -5.78 17.38
N ARG A 177 -11.44 -6.86 18.15
CA ARG A 177 -12.12 -6.81 19.44
C ARG A 177 -11.30 -5.90 20.34
N ILE A 178 -11.78 -4.71 20.61
CA ILE A 178 -11.35 -3.96 21.76
C ILE A 178 -11.78 -4.81 22.95
N PHE A 179 -10.83 -5.55 23.54
CA PHE A 179 -11.06 -6.16 24.85
C PHE A 179 -11.12 -5.00 25.84
N THR A 180 -12.32 -4.49 26.12
CA THR A 180 -12.55 -3.73 27.34
C THR A 180 -12.39 -4.72 28.49
N THR A 181 -11.25 -4.63 29.18
CA THR A 181 -11.04 -5.17 30.52
C THR A 181 -11.96 -4.50 31.51
#